data_a9dca329226fb6912b3033a0007e72fd
#
_entry.id   a9dca329226fb6912b3033a0007e72fd
#
_cell.length_a   1.000
_cell.length_b   1.000
_cell.length_c   1.000
_cell.angle_alpha   90.00
_cell.angle_beta   90.00
_cell.angle_gamma   90.00
#
_symmetry.space_group_name_H-M   'P 1'
#
loop_
_entity.id
_entity.type
_entity.pdbx_description
1 polymer ?
#
loop_
_entity_poly.entity_id
_entity_poly.type
_entity_poly.pdbx_seq_one_letter_code
_entity_poly.pdbx_strand_id
1 'polypeptide(L)'
;MTEPATAGHDYIVPVGTPLHRVHRDRPGAIAWFDTSEHGRFNLTDVTDRGTCYLALDPLGAYIETLGRILTRSRDDINARRHSTVAVDRDLRLFDLTRSEARAAYRSAGLDHTATIRAGDDYEAPQRLARLFHDDDYDGILYTARHDPGHAHRSIALFGRAGPNDTDVVFDSCETDTIGNDLIDAGRATFGIAVLAYPISEHANDEGSSRWRSDAGVG
;
A
#
# COMPACT_ATOMS: atom_id res chain seq x y z
N MET A 1 2.23 33.35 -15.20
CA MET A 1 1.89 32.42 -14.13
C MET A 1 1.25 31.21 -14.83
N THR A 2 1.98 30.10 -14.92
CA THR A 2 1.47 28.85 -15.50
C THR A 2 0.56 28.24 -14.45
N GLU A 3 -0.68 27.94 -14.82
CA GLU A 3 -1.61 27.20 -13.95
C GLU A 3 -0.92 25.89 -13.48
N PRO A 4 -1.04 25.52 -12.22
CA PRO A 4 -0.42 24.28 -11.75
C PRO A 4 -0.96 23.10 -12.55
N ALA A 5 -0.09 22.19 -12.96
CA ALA A 5 -0.40 21.00 -13.77
C ALA A 5 -1.41 20.04 -13.10
N THR A 6 -1.83 20.36 -11.89
CA THR A 6 -2.71 19.57 -11.01
C THR A 6 -4.18 19.94 -11.10
N ALA A 7 -4.54 21.08 -11.74
CA ALA A 7 -5.93 21.52 -11.82
C ALA A 7 -6.83 20.51 -12.55
N GLY A 8 -7.93 20.09 -11.88
CA GLY A 8 -8.94 19.19 -12.46
C GLY A 8 -8.73 17.70 -12.20
N HIS A 9 -7.76 17.33 -11.37
CA HIS A 9 -7.49 15.92 -11.04
C HIS A 9 -7.80 15.58 -9.57
N ASP A 10 -8.61 16.41 -8.93
CA ASP A 10 -8.98 16.24 -7.53
C ASP A 10 -9.99 15.07 -7.36
N TYR A 11 -9.76 14.30 -6.33
CA TYR A 11 -10.72 13.37 -5.74
C TYR A 11 -10.97 13.78 -4.29
N ILE A 12 -12.21 14.07 -3.96
CA ILE A 12 -12.59 14.43 -2.60
C ILE A 12 -13.09 13.20 -1.86
N VAL A 13 -12.48 12.88 -0.73
CA VAL A 13 -12.99 11.91 0.24
C VAL A 13 -13.78 12.70 1.27
N PRO A 14 -15.12 12.58 1.29
CA PRO A 14 -15.95 13.34 2.23
C PRO A 14 -15.69 12.95 3.70
N VAL A 15 -15.89 13.91 4.60
CA VAL A 15 -15.90 13.65 6.05
C VAL A 15 -16.81 12.46 6.38
N GLY A 16 -16.38 11.62 7.33
CA GLY A 16 -17.12 10.43 7.76
C GLY A 16 -16.98 9.23 6.80
N THR A 17 -16.28 9.37 5.67
CA THR A 17 -16.02 8.22 4.76
C THR A 17 -15.21 7.16 5.49
N PRO A 18 -15.67 5.89 5.52
CA PRO A 18 -14.87 4.81 6.06
C PRO A 18 -13.70 4.48 5.14
N LEU A 19 -12.51 4.43 5.72
CA LEU A 19 -11.29 3.97 5.06
C LEU A 19 -10.76 2.73 5.79
N HIS A 20 -10.11 1.84 5.07
CA HIS A 20 -9.70 0.54 5.55
C HIS A 20 -8.19 0.37 5.51
N ARG A 21 -7.65 -0.31 6.53
CA ARG A 21 -6.23 -0.66 6.60
C ARG A 21 -6.03 -2.06 7.15
N VAL A 22 -5.16 -2.83 6.50
CA VAL A 22 -4.59 -4.06 7.06
C VAL A 22 -3.17 -3.75 7.51
N HIS A 23 -2.87 -3.96 8.80
CA HIS A 23 -1.59 -3.60 9.39
C HIS A 23 -1.12 -4.65 10.41
N ARG A 24 0.14 -4.58 10.84
CA ARG A 24 0.64 -5.43 11.94
C ARG A 24 -0.04 -5.04 13.25
N ASP A 25 -0.26 -6.04 14.11
CA ASP A 25 -0.80 -5.82 15.46
C ASP A 25 0.28 -5.20 16.36
N ARG A 26 0.31 -3.87 16.40
CA ARG A 26 1.21 -3.10 17.26
C ARG A 26 0.60 -1.74 17.60
N PRO A 27 0.92 -1.16 18.78
CA PRO A 27 0.42 0.16 19.17
C PRO A 27 0.71 1.23 18.10
N GLY A 28 -0.26 2.10 17.84
CA GLY A 28 -0.16 3.20 16.89
C GLY A 28 -0.13 2.79 15.41
N ALA A 29 -0.21 1.49 15.09
CA ALA A 29 -0.06 1.02 13.72
C ALA A 29 -1.17 1.51 12.78
N ILE A 30 -2.35 1.78 13.29
CA ILE A 30 -3.50 2.23 12.50
C ILE A 30 -3.26 3.60 11.86
N ALA A 31 -2.68 4.53 12.61
CA ALA A 31 -2.37 5.89 12.18
C ALA A 31 -0.86 6.12 12.06
N TRP A 32 -0.12 5.10 11.62
CA TRP A 32 1.33 5.23 11.44
C TRP A 32 1.65 5.83 10.08
N PHE A 33 2.29 7.00 10.10
CA PHE A 33 2.79 7.71 8.92
C PHE A 33 4.29 7.41 8.75
N ASP A 34 4.58 6.59 7.76
CA ASP A 34 5.91 6.05 7.50
C ASP A 34 6.77 7.04 6.69
N THR A 35 8.05 7.15 7.07
CA THR A 35 9.06 8.00 6.40
C THR A 35 10.17 7.17 5.76
N SER A 36 10.07 5.83 5.84
CA SER A 36 11.09 4.94 5.27
C SER A 36 11.13 5.01 3.75
N GLU A 37 12.23 4.59 3.14
CA GLU A 37 12.37 4.47 1.68
C GLU A 37 11.55 3.31 1.09
N HIS A 38 10.89 2.49 1.94
CA HIS A 38 10.22 1.26 1.51
C HIS A 38 8.78 1.44 1.04
N GLY A 39 8.19 2.63 1.21
CA GLY A 39 6.85 2.94 0.72
C GLY A 39 6.88 3.68 -0.60
N ARG A 40 6.05 3.24 -1.55
CA ARG A 40 6.02 3.79 -2.92
C ARG A 40 5.78 5.30 -2.99
N PHE A 41 4.94 5.83 -2.13
CA PHE A 41 4.60 7.26 -2.07
C PHE A 41 4.99 7.88 -0.73
N ASN A 42 6.04 7.36 -0.08
CA ASN A 42 6.50 7.93 1.17
C ASN A 42 7.15 9.30 0.96
N LEU A 43 6.87 10.21 1.90
CA LEU A 43 7.54 11.51 1.99
C LEU A 43 8.87 11.32 2.73
N THR A 44 9.92 10.92 2.00
CA THR A 44 11.21 10.54 2.59
C THR A 44 12.11 11.73 2.92
N ASP A 45 11.90 12.86 2.26
CA ASP A 45 12.73 14.07 2.33
C ASP A 45 11.97 15.29 2.88
N VAL A 46 10.77 15.08 3.44
CA VAL A 46 9.96 16.12 4.08
C VAL A 46 10.06 15.98 5.59
N THR A 47 10.61 16.98 6.24
CA THR A 47 10.77 17.00 7.70
C THR A 47 9.42 16.87 8.41
N ASP A 48 9.34 15.98 9.41
CA ASP A 48 8.15 15.72 10.23
C ASP A 48 6.90 15.28 9.45
N ARG A 49 7.04 14.87 8.18
CA ARG A 49 5.94 14.33 7.38
C ARG A 49 6.21 12.89 6.98
N GLY A 50 5.15 12.11 6.85
CA GLY A 50 5.17 10.73 6.42
C GLY A 50 3.90 10.35 5.67
N THR A 51 3.77 9.08 5.34
CA THR A 51 2.66 8.56 4.54
C THR A 51 1.99 7.38 5.22
N CYS A 52 0.66 7.44 5.34
CA CYS A 52 -0.17 6.35 5.83
C CYS A 52 -0.96 5.74 4.65
N TYR A 53 -0.89 4.43 4.48
CA TYR A 53 -1.58 3.72 3.41
C TYR A 53 -2.93 3.18 3.88
N LEU A 54 -3.98 3.55 3.15
CA LEU A 54 -5.38 3.18 3.40
C LEU A 54 -6.02 2.69 2.10
N ALA A 55 -7.24 2.17 2.16
CA ALA A 55 -8.02 1.81 0.99
C ALA A 55 -9.48 2.25 1.14
N LEU A 56 -10.18 2.41 0.01
CA LEU A 56 -11.60 2.76 -0.01
C LEU A 56 -12.51 1.58 0.35
N ASP A 57 -11.98 0.36 0.35
CA ASP A 57 -12.71 -0.86 0.67
C ASP A 57 -11.81 -1.89 1.36
N PRO A 58 -12.40 -2.87 2.09
CA PRO A 58 -11.63 -3.89 2.82
C PRO A 58 -10.74 -4.76 1.93
N LEU A 59 -11.20 -5.12 0.71
CA LEU A 59 -10.41 -5.92 -0.22
C LEU A 59 -9.21 -5.15 -0.77
N GLY A 60 -9.38 -3.84 -1.01
CA GLY A 60 -8.28 -2.94 -1.36
C GLY A 60 -7.19 -2.92 -0.29
N ALA A 61 -7.57 -2.80 1.00
CA ALA A 61 -6.62 -2.87 2.12
C ALA A 61 -5.94 -4.25 2.23
N TYR A 62 -6.70 -5.32 1.98
CA TYR A 62 -6.21 -6.69 2.00
C TYR A 62 -5.18 -6.95 0.91
N ILE A 63 -5.48 -6.61 -0.35
CA ILE A 63 -4.59 -6.85 -1.49
C ILE A 63 -3.34 -5.98 -1.43
N GLU A 64 -3.44 -4.72 -1.00
CA GLU A 64 -2.30 -3.82 -0.87
C GLU A 64 -1.27 -4.34 0.12
N THR A 65 -1.73 -4.91 1.24
CA THR A 65 -0.86 -5.43 2.30
C THR A 65 -0.36 -6.86 2.03
N LEU A 66 -1.20 -7.73 1.47
CA LEU A 66 -0.94 -9.17 1.38
C LEU A 66 -0.65 -9.65 -0.04
N GLY A 67 -0.95 -8.85 -1.05
CA GLY A 67 -0.93 -9.25 -2.46
C GLY A 67 0.46 -9.52 -3.06
N ARG A 68 1.55 -9.13 -2.38
CA ARG A 68 2.92 -9.40 -2.86
C ARG A 68 3.23 -10.89 -2.96
N ILE A 69 2.61 -11.71 -2.09
CA ILE A 69 2.84 -13.15 -2.03
C ILE A 69 1.47 -13.84 -2.01
N LEU A 70 1.20 -14.71 -2.97
CA LEU A 70 -0.10 -15.37 -3.12
C LEU A 70 -0.35 -16.52 -2.14
N THR A 71 0.65 -16.92 -1.34
CA THR A 71 0.50 -17.96 -0.33
C THR A 71 0.95 -17.42 1.03
N ARG A 72 0.05 -17.42 2.01
CA ARG A 72 0.27 -16.90 3.36
C ARG A 72 0.07 -18.01 4.40
N SER A 73 0.81 -17.96 5.50
CA SER A 73 0.49 -18.79 6.67
C SER A 73 -0.66 -18.18 7.47
N ARG A 74 -1.38 -19.01 8.22
CA ARG A 74 -2.40 -18.53 9.15
C ARG A 74 -1.78 -17.59 10.20
N ASP A 75 -0.57 -17.88 10.66
CA ASP A 75 0.13 -17.05 11.64
C ASP A 75 0.45 -15.66 11.10
N ASP A 76 0.83 -15.56 9.81
CA ASP A 76 1.05 -14.26 9.15
C ASP A 76 -0.23 -13.42 9.09
N ILE A 77 -1.38 -14.06 8.89
CA ILE A 77 -2.69 -13.39 8.93
C ILE A 77 -3.04 -13.00 10.37
N ASN A 78 -2.88 -13.90 11.35
CA ASN A 78 -3.21 -13.66 12.76
C ASN A 78 -2.35 -12.55 13.40
N ALA A 79 -1.15 -12.33 12.87
CA ALA A 79 -0.25 -11.24 13.30
C ALA A 79 -0.69 -9.85 12.78
N ARG A 80 -1.83 -9.77 12.10
CA ARG A 80 -2.37 -8.54 11.52
C ARG A 80 -3.76 -8.23 12.03
N ARG A 81 -4.13 -6.96 11.84
CA ARG A 81 -5.48 -6.45 12.14
C ARG A 81 -6.03 -5.77 10.89
N HIS A 82 -7.33 -5.80 10.77
CA HIS A 82 -8.09 -4.96 9.86
C HIS A 82 -8.71 -3.82 10.67
N SER A 83 -8.44 -2.60 10.26
CA SER A 83 -9.03 -1.42 10.88
C SER A 83 -9.86 -0.64 9.89
N THR A 84 -10.97 -0.08 10.40
CA THR A 84 -11.79 0.89 9.71
C THR A 84 -11.67 2.21 10.44
N VAL A 85 -11.35 3.27 9.71
CA VAL A 85 -11.25 4.64 10.25
C VAL A 85 -12.20 5.54 9.49
N ALA A 86 -12.87 6.47 10.17
CA ALA A 86 -13.65 7.54 9.55
C ALA A 86 -12.82 8.81 9.51
N VAL A 87 -12.79 9.50 8.36
CA VAL A 87 -12.07 10.77 8.23
C VAL A 87 -12.84 11.90 8.93
N ASP A 88 -12.15 12.79 9.61
CA ASP A 88 -12.72 13.91 10.42
C ASP A 88 -12.99 15.18 9.59
N ARG A 89 -12.50 15.23 8.37
CA ARG A 89 -12.70 16.31 7.40
C ARG A 89 -12.67 15.79 5.97
N ASP A 90 -13.09 16.62 5.04
CA ASP A 90 -12.89 16.34 3.63
C ASP A 90 -11.38 16.26 3.31
N LEU A 91 -10.98 15.22 2.56
CA LEU A 91 -9.60 15.07 2.08
C LEU A 91 -9.54 15.35 0.59
N ARG A 92 -8.62 16.23 0.20
CA ARG A 92 -8.32 16.51 -1.19
C ARG A 92 -7.17 15.63 -1.67
N LEU A 93 -7.46 14.63 -2.49
CA LEU A 93 -6.48 13.70 -3.02
C LEU A 93 -6.21 13.95 -4.50
N PHE A 94 -4.96 13.78 -4.91
CA PHE A 94 -4.63 13.72 -6.33
C PHE A 94 -5.02 12.35 -6.90
N ASP A 95 -5.87 12.32 -7.94
CA ASP A 95 -6.39 11.09 -8.52
C ASP A 95 -5.47 10.52 -9.62
N LEU A 96 -4.53 9.65 -9.26
CA LEU A 96 -3.68 8.93 -10.20
C LEU A 96 -4.40 7.81 -10.98
N THR A 97 -5.67 7.52 -10.67
CA THR A 97 -6.42 6.47 -11.39
C THR A 97 -6.90 6.98 -12.76
N ARG A 98 -6.99 8.30 -12.96
CA ARG A 98 -7.46 8.93 -14.19
C ARG A 98 -6.37 8.96 -15.28
N SER A 99 -6.76 8.69 -16.51
CA SER A 99 -5.84 8.70 -17.67
C SER A 99 -5.27 10.08 -17.97
N GLU A 100 -6.09 11.12 -17.76
CA GLU A 100 -5.72 12.54 -17.98
C GLU A 100 -4.65 13.00 -16.99
N ALA A 101 -4.80 12.64 -15.72
CA ALA A 101 -3.79 12.90 -14.70
C ALA A 101 -2.45 12.27 -15.08
N ARG A 102 -2.49 11.05 -15.58
CA ARG A 102 -1.32 10.33 -16.06
C ARG A 102 -0.68 10.99 -17.29
N ALA A 103 -1.47 11.51 -18.21
CA ALA A 103 -0.98 12.21 -19.40
C ALA A 103 -0.31 13.54 -19.04
N ALA A 104 -0.88 14.31 -18.10
CA ALA A 104 -0.32 15.56 -17.61
C ALA A 104 1.09 15.37 -17.01
N TYR A 105 1.28 14.27 -16.27
CA TYR A 105 2.60 13.94 -15.69
C TYR A 105 3.64 13.54 -16.72
N ARG A 106 3.28 12.78 -17.75
CA ARG A 106 4.21 12.47 -18.84
C ARG A 106 4.70 13.73 -19.54
N SER A 107 3.81 14.68 -19.80
CA SER A 107 4.18 15.96 -20.42
C SER A 107 5.08 16.81 -19.54
N ALA A 108 5.04 16.63 -18.20
CA ALA A 108 5.94 17.27 -17.24
C ALA A 108 7.28 16.54 -17.08
N GLY A 109 7.55 15.48 -17.89
CA GLY A 109 8.81 14.72 -17.82
C GLY A 109 8.87 13.71 -16.65
N LEU A 110 7.75 13.50 -15.95
CA LEU A 110 7.63 12.50 -14.90
C LEU A 110 7.05 11.24 -15.53
N ASP A 111 7.90 10.24 -15.79
CA ASP A 111 7.45 8.99 -16.40
C ASP A 111 6.58 8.19 -15.41
N HIS A 112 5.29 8.32 -15.61
CA HIS A 112 4.27 7.62 -14.86
C HIS A 112 4.35 6.08 -14.99
N THR A 113 4.90 5.57 -16.09
CA THR A 113 5.06 4.13 -16.29
C THR A 113 6.08 3.55 -15.30
N ALA A 114 7.08 4.33 -14.93
CA ALA A 114 8.02 3.99 -13.87
C ALA A 114 7.34 3.95 -12.50
N THR A 115 6.38 4.85 -12.22
CA THR A 115 5.65 4.90 -10.94
C THR A 115 4.75 3.70 -10.69
N ILE A 116 4.16 3.12 -11.74
CA ILE A 116 3.27 1.95 -11.60
C ILE A 116 4.06 0.63 -11.64
N ARG A 117 5.15 0.59 -12.42
CA ARG A 117 5.94 -0.60 -12.68
C ARG A 117 7.29 -0.62 -11.97
N ALA A 118 7.65 0.44 -11.25
CA ALA A 118 8.87 0.46 -10.47
C ALA A 118 8.88 -0.77 -9.57
N GLY A 119 9.85 -1.64 -9.76
CA GLY A 119 10.10 -2.79 -8.92
C GLY A 119 10.27 -2.33 -7.47
N ASP A 120 11.45 -2.42 -6.91
CA ASP A 120 11.76 -1.93 -5.57
C ASP A 120 12.43 -0.52 -5.59
N ASP A 121 12.49 0.14 -6.75
CA ASP A 121 12.94 1.53 -6.88
C ASP A 121 11.74 2.48 -6.78
N TYR A 122 11.63 3.18 -5.66
CA TYR A 122 10.54 4.11 -5.37
C TYR A 122 10.94 5.59 -5.48
N GLU A 123 12.12 5.93 -5.97
CA GLU A 123 12.58 7.32 -6.06
C GLU A 123 11.60 8.19 -6.88
N ALA A 124 11.20 7.73 -8.06
CA ALA A 124 10.29 8.50 -8.92
C ALA A 124 8.89 8.69 -8.32
N PRO A 125 8.21 7.65 -7.76
CA PRO A 125 6.93 7.84 -7.07
C PRO A 125 7.04 8.65 -5.78
N GLN A 126 8.15 8.61 -5.07
CA GLN A 126 8.38 9.44 -3.87
C GLN A 126 8.55 10.92 -4.24
N ARG A 127 9.28 11.23 -5.31
CA ARG A 127 9.35 12.59 -5.85
C ARG A 127 7.97 13.11 -6.28
N LEU A 128 7.15 12.24 -6.86
CA LEU A 128 5.78 12.58 -7.23
C LEU A 128 4.93 12.88 -6.00
N ALA A 129 5.03 12.06 -4.94
CA ALA A 129 4.34 12.30 -3.68
C ALA A 129 4.73 13.65 -3.08
N ARG A 130 6.02 14.01 -3.15
CA ARG A 130 6.51 15.30 -2.69
C ARG A 130 5.87 16.46 -3.45
N LEU A 131 5.77 16.38 -4.79
CA LEU A 131 5.15 17.45 -5.59
C LEU A 131 3.68 17.65 -5.19
N PHE A 132 2.93 16.58 -4.96
CA PHE A 132 1.53 16.70 -4.51
C PHE A 132 1.40 17.27 -3.11
N HIS A 133 2.29 16.87 -2.21
CA HIS A 133 2.34 17.46 -0.89
C HIS A 133 2.63 18.97 -0.93
N ASP A 134 3.55 19.41 -1.80
CA ASP A 134 3.91 20.82 -1.98
C ASP A 134 2.78 21.62 -2.67
N ASP A 135 1.87 20.95 -3.40
CA ASP A 135 0.65 21.51 -4.01
C ASP A 135 -0.58 21.41 -3.08
N ASP A 136 -0.37 21.23 -1.78
CA ASP A 136 -1.41 21.18 -0.73
C ASP A 136 -2.46 20.07 -0.91
N TYR A 137 -2.08 18.92 -1.53
CA TYR A 137 -2.90 17.72 -1.47
C TYR A 137 -2.72 17.00 -0.13
N ASP A 138 -3.82 16.46 0.39
CA ASP A 138 -3.79 15.60 1.58
C ASP A 138 -3.18 14.21 1.29
N GLY A 139 -3.08 13.84 0.02
CA GLY A 139 -2.56 12.55 -0.39
C GLY A 139 -2.83 12.20 -1.84
N ILE A 140 -2.68 10.93 -2.16
CA ILE A 140 -2.79 10.39 -3.52
C ILE A 140 -3.82 9.26 -3.52
N LEU A 141 -4.78 9.29 -4.44
CA LEU A 141 -5.63 8.15 -4.78
C LEU A 141 -4.97 7.36 -5.92
N TYR A 142 -4.82 6.05 -5.75
CA TYR A 142 -4.20 5.20 -6.75
C TYR A 142 -4.84 3.80 -6.79
N THR A 143 -4.59 3.04 -7.84
CA THR A 143 -5.04 1.65 -7.94
C THR A 143 -4.12 0.73 -7.14
N ALA A 144 -4.69 -0.16 -6.34
CA ALA A 144 -3.94 -1.14 -5.56
C ALA A 144 -2.98 -1.93 -6.46
N ARG A 145 -1.69 -1.99 -6.07
CA ARG A 145 -0.60 -2.48 -6.94
C ARG A 145 -0.78 -3.93 -7.38
N HIS A 146 -1.26 -4.77 -6.47
CA HIS A 146 -1.36 -6.21 -6.66
C HIS A 146 -2.75 -6.67 -7.08
N ASP A 147 -3.66 -5.73 -7.37
CA ASP A 147 -4.99 -6.01 -7.89
C ASP A 147 -4.93 -6.19 -9.43
N PRO A 148 -5.05 -7.43 -9.95
CA PRO A 148 -5.00 -7.69 -11.38
C PRO A 148 -6.19 -7.09 -12.15
N GLY A 149 -7.33 -6.90 -11.47
CA GLY A 149 -8.54 -6.30 -12.03
C GLY A 149 -8.54 -4.78 -12.03
N HIS A 150 -7.59 -4.14 -11.34
CA HIS A 150 -7.54 -2.69 -11.16
C HIS A 150 -8.84 -2.07 -10.62
N ALA A 151 -9.63 -2.84 -9.86
CA ALA A 151 -10.93 -2.43 -9.34
C ALA A 151 -10.82 -1.71 -8.00
N HIS A 152 -9.81 -2.07 -7.18
CA HIS A 152 -9.65 -1.56 -5.82
C HIS A 152 -8.74 -0.35 -5.78
N ARG A 153 -9.16 0.67 -5.02
CA ARG A 153 -8.44 1.93 -4.90
C ARG A 153 -7.84 2.08 -3.51
N SER A 154 -6.59 2.51 -3.48
CA SER A 154 -5.83 2.80 -2.27
C SER A 154 -5.50 4.28 -2.17
N ILE A 155 -5.22 4.72 -0.95
CA ILE A 155 -4.86 6.09 -0.61
C ILE A 155 -3.48 6.09 0.04
N ALA A 156 -2.59 6.94 -0.43
CA ALA A 156 -1.38 7.33 0.27
C ALA A 156 -1.66 8.70 0.93
N LEU A 157 -2.06 8.68 2.20
CA LEU A 157 -2.43 9.87 2.97
C LEU A 157 -1.18 10.50 3.58
N PHE A 158 -0.99 11.81 3.42
CA PHE A 158 0.11 12.57 4.01
C PHE A 158 -0.27 13.10 5.39
N GLY A 159 0.67 13.03 6.34
CA GLY A 159 0.44 13.51 7.69
C GLY A 159 1.74 13.63 8.47
N ARG A 160 1.63 13.92 9.77
CA ARG A 160 2.78 13.99 10.66
C ARG A 160 3.45 12.62 10.78
N ALA A 161 4.76 12.58 10.71
CA ALA A 161 5.55 11.36 10.78
C ALA A 161 5.38 10.59 12.11
N GLY A 162 5.38 9.28 12.04
CA GLY A 162 5.24 8.40 13.19
C GLY A 162 3.78 8.08 13.56
N PRO A 163 3.52 7.72 14.83
CA PRO A 163 2.15 7.51 15.30
C PRO A 163 1.44 8.86 15.38
N ASN A 164 0.40 9.01 14.59
CA ASN A 164 -0.34 10.27 14.52
C ASN A 164 -1.60 10.18 15.41
N ASP A 165 -1.45 10.61 16.63
CA ASP A 165 -2.49 10.74 17.65
C ASP A 165 -2.92 12.19 17.91
N THR A 166 -2.27 13.16 17.24
CA THR A 166 -2.49 14.60 17.45
C THR A 166 -2.96 15.36 16.20
N ASP A 167 -2.59 14.93 15.00
CA ASP A 167 -3.11 15.45 13.72
C ASP A 167 -4.29 14.58 13.28
N VAL A 168 -5.33 14.50 14.10
CA VAL A 168 -6.42 13.56 13.90
C VAL A 168 -7.11 13.85 12.57
N VAL A 169 -6.82 13.02 11.61
CA VAL A 169 -7.58 12.89 10.36
C VAL A 169 -8.69 11.86 10.54
N PHE A 170 -8.72 11.19 11.71
CA PHE A 170 -9.66 10.11 11.99
C PHE A 170 -10.53 10.43 13.19
N ASP A 171 -11.84 10.53 12.96
CA ASP A 171 -12.86 10.75 14.00
C ASP A 171 -13.16 9.48 14.79
N SER A 172 -13.14 8.32 14.11
CA SER A 172 -13.39 7.03 14.74
C SER A 172 -12.49 5.94 14.18
N CYS A 173 -12.28 4.90 14.98
CA CYS A 173 -11.46 3.78 14.62
C CYS A 173 -12.00 2.49 15.25
N GLU A 174 -12.28 1.51 14.40
CA GLU A 174 -12.57 0.14 14.79
C GLU A 174 -11.43 -0.77 14.31
N THR A 175 -10.98 -1.67 15.20
CA THR A 175 -9.88 -2.60 14.88
C THR A 175 -10.26 -4.01 15.30
N ASP A 176 -10.22 -4.93 14.34
CA ASP A 176 -10.53 -6.34 14.52
C ASP A 176 -9.46 -7.25 13.95
N THR A 177 -9.55 -8.54 14.27
CA THR A 177 -8.82 -9.57 13.53
C THR A 177 -9.29 -9.61 12.09
N ILE A 178 -8.43 -10.07 11.17
CA ILE A 178 -8.84 -10.29 9.79
C ILE A 178 -9.84 -11.45 9.76
N GLY A 179 -11.11 -11.14 9.50
CA GLY A 179 -12.21 -12.11 9.48
C GLY A 179 -12.09 -13.14 8.36
N ASN A 180 -12.68 -14.31 8.55
CA ASN A 180 -12.68 -15.37 7.53
C ASN A 180 -13.36 -14.90 6.23
N ASP A 181 -14.40 -14.09 6.32
CA ASP A 181 -15.11 -13.55 5.15
C ASP A 181 -14.17 -12.73 4.26
N LEU A 182 -13.30 -11.89 4.85
CA LEU A 182 -12.30 -11.11 4.11
C LEU A 182 -11.20 -12.01 3.52
N ILE A 183 -10.79 -13.06 4.24
CA ILE A 183 -9.83 -14.06 3.75
C ILE A 183 -10.41 -14.83 2.56
N ASP A 184 -11.66 -15.27 2.65
CA ASP A 184 -12.33 -16.03 1.59
C ASP A 184 -12.58 -15.14 0.36
N ALA A 185 -12.97 -13.89 0.57
CA ALA A 185 -13.09 -12.91 -0.51
C ALA A 185 -11.73 -12.62 -1.17
N GLY A 186 -10.66 -12.47 -0.40
CA GLY A 186 -9.29 -12.29 -0.90
C GLY A 186 -8.80 -13.50 -1.71
N ARG A 187 -9.16 -14.73 -1.27
CA ARG A 187 -8.87 -15.94 -2.04
C ARG A 187 -9.65 -15.99 -3.34
N ALA A 188 -10.95 -15.70 -3.30
CA ALA A 188 -11.81 -15.77 -4.47
C ALA A 188 -11.43 -14.71 -5.53
N THR A 189 -11.09 -13.50 -5.09
CA THR A 189 -10.82 -12.35 -5.99
C THR A 189 -9.39 -12.35 -6.50
N PHE A 190 -8.40 -12.64 -5.63
CA PHE A 190 -6.98 -12.45 -5.92
C PHE A 190 -6.17 -13.75 -5.96
N GLY A 191 -6.77 -14.88 -5.59
CA GLY A 191 -6.07 -16.16 -5.51
C GLY A 191 -5.14 -16.28 -4.30
N ILE A 192 -5.26 -15.42 -3.27
CA ILE A 192 -4.40 -15.48 -2.08
C ILE A 192 -4.83 -16.65 -1.21
N ALA A 193 -4.01 -17.72 -1.18
CA ALA A 193 -4.23 -18.87 -0.34
C ALA A 193 -3.70 -18.66 1.08
N VAL A 194 -4.47 -19.05 2.11
CA VAL A 194 -4.02 -19.06 3.50
C VAL A 194 -3.88 -20.50 3.97
N LEU A 195 -2.65 -20.91 4.30
CA LEU A 195 -2.32 -22.24 4.75
C LEU A 195 -2.46 -22.36 6.28
N ALA A 196 -2.96 -23.51 6.74
CA ALA A 196 -3.14 -23.77 8.16
C ALA A 196 -1.82 -23.94 8.93
N TYR A 197 -0.73 -24.28 8.22
CA TYR A 197 0.58 -24.54 8.80
C TYR A 197 1.60 -23.49 8.35
N PRO A 198 2.66 -23.22 9.15
CA PRO A 198 3.75 -22.35 8.73
C PRO A 198 4.39 -22.93 7.46
N ILE A 199 4.70 -22.07 6.51
CA ILE A 199 5.49 -22.44 5.34
C ILE A 199 6.91 -22.68 5.86
N SER A 200 7.36 -23.95 5.90
CA SER A 200 8.74 -24.24 6.28
C SER A 200 9.66 -23.73 5.17
N GLU A 201 10.57 -22.81 5.51
CA GLU A 201 11.60 -22.30 4.59
C GLU A 201 12.63 -23.36 4.17
N HIS A 202 12.48 -24.61 4.59
CA HIS A 202 13.46 -25.70 4.40
C HIS A 202 13.22 -26.64 3.22
N ALA A 203 12.46 -26.23 2.20
CA ALA A 203 12.25 -27.10 1.03
C ALA A 203 13.36 -27.01 -0.06
N ASN A 204 14.41 -26.22 0.14
CA ASN A 204 15.43 -26.00 -0.92
C ASN A 204 16.85 -26.51 -0.62
N ASP A 205 17.10 -27.31 0.42
CA ASP A 205 18.48 -27.73 0.73
C ASP A 205 18.76 -29.26 0.65
N GLU A 206 17.86 -30.05 0.11
CA GLU A 206 18.08 -31.50 -0.08
C GLU A 206 18.29 -31.90 -1.57
N GLY A 207 18.80 -31.01 -2.40
CA GLY A 207 19.03 -31.29 -3.84
C GLY A 207 20.46 -31.35 -4.35
N SER A 208 21.50 -31.10 -3.53
CA SER A 208 22.86 -30.96 -4.06
C SER A 208 23.94 -31.92 -3.56
N SER A 209 23.59 -33.06 -2.96
CA SER A 209 24.62 -34.01 -2.47
C SER A 209 24.47 -35.47 -2.92
N ARG A 210 24.15 -35.73 -4.19
CA ARG A 210 24.28 -37.08 -4.77
C ARG A 210 24.73 -37.08 -6.24
N TRP A 211 25.95 -36.60 -6.53
CA TRP A 211 26.70 -37.02 -7.72
C TRP A 211 28.18 -36.94 -7.36
N ARG A 212 28.67 -37.92 -6.61
CA ARG A 212 30.09 -38.34 -6.70
C ARG A 212 30.09 -39.72 -7.27
N SER A 213 30.38 -39.80 -8.54
CA SER A 213 30.62 -41.04 -9.25
C SER A 213 31.90 -41.67 -8.73
N ASP A 214 31.77 -42.92 -8.28
CA ASP A 214 32.86 -43.88 -8.27
C ASP A 214 33.33 -44.08 -9.69
N ALA A 215 34.54 -43.62 -9.97
CA ALA A 215 35.34 -44.09 -11.07
C ALA A 215 36.57 -44.73 -10.47
N GLY A 216 36.43 -46.02 -10.17
CA GLY A 216 37.51 -46.89 -9.77
C GLY A 216 38.46 -47.13 -10.92
N VAL A 217 39.64 -47.21 -10.51
CA VAL A 217 40.89 -47.62 -11.12
C VAL A 217 40.74 -48.94 -11.91
N GLY A 218 41.37 -48.99 -13.08
CA GLY A 218 41.89 -50.10 -13.79
C GLY A 218 43.19 -49.67 -14.44
#